data_1ba61287f1ed8a9ce123d67ede612342
#
_entry.id   1ba61287f1ed8a9ce123d67ede612342
#
_cell.length_a   1.000
_cell.length_b   1.000
_cell.length_c   1.000
_cell.angle_alpha   90.00
_cell.angle_beta   90.00
_cell.angle_gamma   90.00
#
_symmetry.space_group_name_H-M   'P 1'
#
loop_
_entity.id
_entity.type
_entity.pdbx_description
1 polymer ?
#
loop_
_entity_poly.entity_id
_entity_poly.type
_entity_poly.pdbx_seq_one_letter_code
_entity_poly.pdbx_strand_id
1 'polypeptide(L)'
;MVNAFLDDMHRPALPYKLKFKVSGCANDCMNSVQRADFATIGTWRDDIKINQDLWKAMVEDKGMDYVVDNITSRCPTSAMKVNADNSLTIDNKNCVKCMHCLNVTSPLTHKYIAKGDVEPILATGDDKGVMIIMGGKRTLKIGDLFGSVVVPFMKMETAEDLEKIEELAGEVIDFFAENALEHERTGEMIERIGLVNFLEGIGIDVDPNMINSTRTSSYVRMDDWDEEAVKWFENKAEANA
;
A
#
# COMPACT_ATOMS: atom_id res chain seq x y z
N MET A 1 -0.25 15.48 13.14
CA MET A 1 -0.56 14.06 13.41
C MET A 1 0.27 13.45 14.54
N VAL A 2 1.58 13.18 14.43
CA VAL A 2 2.32 12.50 15.51
C VAL A 2 2.29 13.28 16.84
N ASN A 3 2.38 14.59 16.81
CA ASN A 3 2.35 15.43 18.03
C ASN A 3 0.97 15.50 18.70
N ALA A 4 -0.12 15.28 17.97
CA ALA A 4 -1.48 15.29 18.51
C ALA A 4 -1.71 14.15 19.51
N PHE A 5 -0.98 13.04 19.38
CA PHE A 5 -1.18 11.82 20.19
C PHE A 5 -0.03 11.54 21.17
N LEU A 6 0.85 12.51 21.43
CA LEU A 6 2.01 12.29 22.33
C LEU A 6 1.59 11.84 23.71
N ASP A 7 0.55 12.43 24.26
CA ASP A 7 0.09 12.11 25.63
C ASP A 7 -0.62 10.74 25.67
N ASP A 8 -1.39 10.40 24.63
CA ASP A 8 -2.11 9.13 24.53
C ASP A 8 -1.18 7.94 24.26
N MET A 9 -0.03 8.19 23.61
CA MET A 9 0.96 7.16 23.28
C MET A 9 1.99 6.94 24.40
N HIS A 10 1.95 7.72 25.48
CA HIS A 10 2.84 7.56 26.64
C HIS A 10 2.46 6.32 27.45
N ARG A 11 3.48 5.57 27.86
CA ARG A 11 3.28 4.43 28.79
C ARG A 11 2.82 4.96 30.16
N PRO A 12 1.85 4.31 30.83
CA PRO A 12 1.27 2.96 30.58
C PRO A 12 -0.08 2.96 29.84
N ALA A 13 -0.43 4.01 29.08
CA ALA A 13 -1.75 4.22 28.50
C ALA A 13 -2.22 3.10 27.57
N LEU A 14 -1.31 2.36 26.91
CA LEU A 14 -1.66 1.31 25.96
C LEU A 14 -1.16 -0.08 26.41
N PRO A 15 -1.91 -1.16 26.12
CA PRO A 15 -1.52 -2.53 26.46
C PRO A 15 -0.18 -2.94 25.82
N TYR A 16 0.12 -2.39 24.65
CA TYR A 16 1.40 -2.56 23.97
C TYR A 16 1.70 -1.38 23.05
N LYS A 17 2.87 -1.39 22.40
CA LYS A 17 3.30 -0.32 21.48
C LYS A 17 2.40 -0.23 20.25
N LEU A 18 1.99 0.97 19.92
CA LEU A 18 1.28 1.31 18.71
C LEU A 18 2.20 2.13 17.78
N LYS A 19 2.30 1.78 16.51
CA LYS A 19 3.22 2.42 15.56
C LYS A 19 2.45 3.11 14.44
N PHE A 20 2.61 4.41 14.38
CA PHE A 20 2.15 5.25 13.28
C PHE A 20 3.26 5.46 12.26
N LYS A 21 2.92 5.35 10.98
CA LYS A 21 3.85 5.65 9.89
C LYS A 21 3.18 6.46 8.79
N VAL A 22 3.98 7.32 8.18
CA VAL A 22 3.56 8.14 7.04
C VAL A 22 4.53 7.89 5.89
N SER A 23 4.02 7.38 4.78
CA SER A 23 4.75 7.21 3.53
C SER A 23 4.18 8.15 2.48
N GLY A 24 5.05 8.90 1.78
CA GLY A 24 4.61 9.88 0.78
C GLY A 24 4.03 9.27 -0.50
N CYS A 25 4.26 7.99 -0.78
CA CYS A 25 3.75 7.31 -1.96
C CYS A 25 3.81 5.78 -1.79
N ALA A 26 3.24 5.06 -2.77
CA ALA A 26 3.17 3.59 -2.79
C ALA A 26 4.54 2.87 -2.89
N ASN A 27 5.66 3.58 -3.06
CA ASN A 27 7.00 3.00 -2.90
C ASN A 27 7.29 2.58 -1.45
N ASP A 28 6.49 3.07 -0.51
CA ASP A 28 6.50 2.72 0.92
C ASP A 28 7.91 2.62 1.54
N CYS A 29 8.75 3.63 1.31
CA CYS A 29 10.12 3.68 1.82
C CYS A 29 10.20 3.57 3.36
N MET A 30 9.10 3.88 4.06
CA MET A 30 8.97 3.71 5.51
C MET A 30 8.63 2.28 5.93
N ASN A 31 8.38 1.39 4.96
CA ASN A 31 7.97 0.01 5.21
C ASN A 31 6.73 -0.07 6.13
N SER A 32 5.70 0.67 5.73
CA SER A 32 4.47 0.86 6.51
C SER A 32 3.60 -0.38 6.47
N VAL A 33 3.47 -0.99 5.28
CA VAL A 33 2.62 -2.17 5.05
C VAL A 33 2.99 -3.34 5.97
N GLN A 34 4.30 -3.53 6.22
CA GLN A 34 4.79 -4.63 7.06
C GLN A 34 4.98 -4.27 8.54
N ARG A 35 5.00 -2.98 8.90
CA ARG A 35 5.51 -2.59 10.23
C ARG A 35 4.67 -1.57 10.98
N ALA A 36 3.59 -1.08 10.41
CA ALA A 36 2.75 -0.09 11.05
C ALA A 36 1.45 -0.70 11.56
N ASP A 37 1.03 -0.27 12.74
CA ASP A 37 -0.30 -0.54 13.26
C ASP A 37 -1.32 0.32 12.54
N PHE A 38 -0.96 1.58 12.30
CA PHE A 38 -1.69 2.55 11.49
C PHE A 38 -0.71 3.23 10.54
N ALA A 39 -1.03 3.29 9.25
CA ALA A 39 -0.21 3.99 8.28
C ALA A 39 -1.04 4.78 7.28
N THR A 40 -0.53 5.95 6.92
CA THR A 40 -0.98 6.72 5.77
C THR A 40 0.02 6.60 4.63
N ILE A 41 -0.45 6.26 3.43
CA ILE A 41 0.39 6.19 2.23
C ILE A 41 -0.18 7.14 1.19
N GLY A 42 0.62 8.09 0.74
CA GLY A 42 0.23 9.06 -0.29
C GLY A 42 -0.23 8.38 -1.58
N THR A 43 -1.36 8.81 -2.10
CA THR A 43 -1.97 8.32 -3.34
C THR A 43 -2.76 9.45 -4.03
N TRP A 44 -3.44 9.13 -5.11
CA TRP A 44 -4.36 10.04 -5.80
C TRP A 44 -5.59 9.25 -6.27
N ARG A 45 -6.70 9.92 -6.53
CA ARG A 45 -7.95 9.26 -6.92
C ARG A 45 -8.22 9.30 -8.42
N ASP A 46 -7.93 10.42 -9.05
CA ASP A 46 -8.14 10.66 -10.48
C ASP A 46 -7.12 9.93 -11.39
N ASP A 47 -7.12 10.26 -12.66
CA ASP A 47 -6.35 9.57 -13.69
C ASP A 47 -4.87 9.95 -13.68
N ILE A 48 -4.01 9.01 -14.09
CA ILE A 48 -2.61 9.29 -14.41
C ILE A 48 -2.57 10.25 -15.60
N LYS A 49 -1.82 11.32 -15.47
CA LYS A 49 -1.56 12.27 -16.56
C LYS A 49 -0.49 11.74 -17.48
N ILE A 50 -0.72 11.88 -18.78
CA ILE A 50 0.18 11.40 -19.83
C ILE A 50 0.52 12.56 -20.73
N ASN A 51 1.80 12.92 -20.83
CA ASN A 51 2.30 13.76 -21.89
C ASN A 51 2.60 12.87 -23.11
N GLN A 52 1.67 12.83 -24.05
CA GLN A 52 1.74 11.92 -25.21
C GLN A 52 2.92 12.23 -26.14
N ASP A 53 3.32 13.49 -26.27
CA ASP A 53 4.43 13.90 -27.14
C ASP A 53 5.77 13.39 -26.56
N LEU A 54 5.98 13.60 -25.27
CA LEU A 54 7.18 13.08 -24.56
C LEU A 54 7.17 11.56 -24.51
N TRP A 55 5.99 10.93 -24.37
CA TRP A 55 5.87 9.49 -24.40
C TRP A 55 6.29 8.92 -25.77
N LYS A 56 5.77 9.48 -26.87
CA LYS A 56 6.12 9.07 -28.22
C LYS A 56 7.61 9.26 -28.51
N ALA A 57 8.18 10.38 -28.13
CA ALA A 57 9.61 10.64 -28.26
C ALA A 57 10.46 9.60 -27.49
N MET A 58 10.03 9.21 -26.30
CA MET A 58 10.68 8.14 -25.54
C MET A 58 10.57 6.78 -26.25
N VAL A 59 9.42 6.44 -26.80
CA VAL A 59 9.21 5.19 -27.56
C VAL A 59 10.11 5.15 -28.80
N GLU A 60 10.24 6.26 -29.52
CA GLU A 60 11.12 6.36 -30.69
C GLU A 60 12.60 6.21 -30.34
N ASP A 61 13.05 6.79 -29.23
CA ASP A 61 14.45 6.75 -28.79
C ASP A 61 14.85 5.40 -28.17
N LYS A 62 13.98 4.82 -27.35
CA LYS A 62 14.28 3.58 -26.60
C LYS A 62 13.89 2.32 -27.32
N GLY A 63 12.94 2.41 -28.25
CA GLY A 63 12.32 1.28 -28.92
C GLY A 63 11.18 0.63 -28.14
N MET A 64 10.30 -0.05 -28.87
CA MET A 64 9.13 -0.70 -28.30
C MET A 64 9.51 -1.83 -27.31
N ASP A 65 10.57 -2.58 -27.60
CA ASP A 65 11.04 -3.67 -26.72
C ASP A 65 11.35 -3.13 -25.32
N TYR A 66 12.04 -2.00 -25.24
CA TYR A 66 12.31 -1.35 -23.94
C TYR A 66 11.04 -0.98 -23.19
N VAL A 67 10.06 -0.41 -23.90
CA VAL A 67 8.78 0.00 -23.30
C VAL A 67 7.99 -1.21 -22.80
N VAL A 68 7.97 -2.29 -23.57
CA VAL A 68 7.30 -3.53 -23.16
C VAL A 68 8.01 -4.14 -21.95
N ASP A 69 9.31 -4.34 -22.02
CA ASP A 69 10.07 -5.06 -20.96
C ASP A 69 10.14 -4.31 -19.64
N ASN A 70 10.23 -2.98 -19.68
CA ASN A 70 10.47 -2.19 -18.48
C ASN A 70 9.23 -1.46 -17.94
N ILE A 71 8.20 -1.24 -18.74
CA ILE A 71 7.05 -0.45 -18.34
C ILE A 71 5.76 -1.27 -18.41
N THR A 72 5.30 -1.66 -19.62
CA THR A 72 3.95 -2.20 -19.77
C THR A 72 3.80 -3.62 -19.24
N SER A 73 4.77 -4.52 -19.46
CA SER A 73 4.74 -5.89 -18.92
C SER A 73 4.89 -5.94 -17.40
N ARG A 74 5.42 -4.87 -16.80
CA ARG A 74 5.57 -4.75 -15.34
C ARG A 74 4.33 -4.16 -14.66
N CYS A 75 3.31 -3.78 -15.42
CA CYS A 75 2.04 -3.34 -14.83
C CYS A 75 1.31 -4.53 -14.19
N PRO A 76 1.10 -4.54 -12.85
CA PRO A 76 0.55 -5.72 -12.16
C PRO A 76 -0.88 -6.04 -12.56
N THR A 77 -1.62 -5.08 -13.10
CA THR A 77 -3.02 -5.23 -13.55
C THR A 77 -3.17 -5.13 -15.06
N SER A 78 -2.06 -5.05 -15.80
CA SER A 78 -2.07 -4.88 -17.26
C SER A 78 -2.92 -3.67 -17.75
N ALA A 79 -2.99 -2.62 -16.91
CA ALA A 79 -3.79 -1.43 -17.20
C ALA A 79 -3.24 -0.55 -18.32
N MET A 80 -2.02 -0.83 -18.82
CA MET A 80 -1.34 0.01 -19.82
C MET A 80 -1.38 -0.65 -21.20
N LYS A 81 -1.72 0.14 -22.22
CA LYS A 81 -1.72 -0.29 -23.62
C LYS A 81 -1.05 0.76 -24.49
N VAL A 82 -0.06 0.34 -25.28
CA VAL A 82 0.52 1.17 -26.34
C VAL A 82 -0.28 0.91 -27.62
N ASN A 83 -0.72 1.98 -28.27
CA ASN A 83 -1.49 1.92 -29.50
C ASN A 83 -0.57 1.86 -30.72
N ALA A 84 -1.15 1.61 -31.91
CA ALA A 84 -0.41 1.49 -33.19
C ALA A 84 0.32 2.81 -33.58
N ASP A 85 -0.14 3.96 -33.11
CA ASP A 85 0.49 5.28 -33.31
C ASP A 85 1.51 5.64 -32.20
N ASN A 86 1.96 4.65 -31.44
CA ASN A 86 2.83 4.78 -30.28
C ASN A 86 2.25 5.63 -29.12
N SER A 87 0.97 5.99 -29.14
CA SER A 87 0.34 6.64 -28.00
C SER A 87 0.09 5.65 -26.86
N LEU A 88 0.05 6.16 -25.62
CA LEU A 88 -0.25 5.37 -24.44
C LEU A 88 -1.71 5.56 -23.99
N THR A 89 -2.37 4.47 -23.68
CA THR A 89 -3.67 4.46 -23.01
C THR A 89 -3.52 3.73 -21.66
N ILE A 90 -4.10 4.28 -20.60
CA ILE A 90 -4.13 3.66 -19.29
C ILE A 90 -5.58 3.47 -18.86
N ASP A 91 -5.94 2.23 -18.53
CA ASP A 91 -7.21 1.93 -17.88
C ASP A 91 -7.10 2.27 -16.39
N ASN A 92 -7.50 3.49 -16.04
CA ASN A 92 -7.37 4.00 -14.69
C ASN A 92 -8.30 3.30 -13.68
N LYS A 93 -9.34 2.58 -14.14
CA LYS A 93 -10.19 1.76 -13.26
C LYS A 93 -9.45 0.52 -12.74
N ASN A 94 -8.58 -0.05 -13.57
CA ASN A 94 -7.75 -1.19 -13.22
C ASN A 94 -6.36 -0.80 -12.70
N CYS A 95 -6.01 0.48 -12.69
CA CYS A 95 -4.74 0.97 -12.18
C CYS A 95 -4.72 0.94 -10.64
N VAL A 96 -3.86 0.11 -10.06
CA VAL A 96 -3.63 0.01 -8.59
C VAL A 96 -2.65 1.06 -8.05
N LYS A 97 -2.26 2.04 -8.85
CA LYS A 97 -1.41 3.19 -8.45
C LYS A 97 -0.09 2.79 -7.80
N CYS A 98 0.50 1.68 -8.25
CA CYS A 98 1.75 1.12 -7.72
C CYS A 98 3.00 1.97 -7.98
N MET A 99 2.91 3.05 -8.73
CA MET A 99 3.99 4.00 -9.06
C MET A 99 5.06 3.46 -10.03
N HIS A 100 5.03 2.19 -10.44
CA HIS A 100 6.11 1.61 -11.25
C HIS A 100 6.37 2.41 -12.55
N CYS A 101 5.33 2.66 -13.35
CA CYS A 101 5.44 3.40 -14.61
C CYS A 101 5.96 4.83 -14.40
N LEU A 102 5.50 5.51 -13.33
CA LEU A 102 5.98 6.84 -12.98
C LEU A 102 7.47 6.81 -12.58
N ASN A 103 7.88 5.84 -11.79
CA ASN A 103 9.27 5.69 -11.34
C ASN A 103 10.23 5.42 -12.49
N VAL A 104 9.82 4.60 -13.47
CA VAL A 104 10.66 4.28 -14.64
C VAL A 104 10.74 5.46 -15.61
N THR A 105 9.65 6.19 -15.81
CA THR A 105 9.64 7.33 -16.74
C THR A 105 10.21 8.61 -16.16
N SER A 106 10.15 8.82 -14.84
CA SER A 106 10.63 10.03 -14.18
C SER A 106 12.11 10.36 -14.47
N PRO A 107 13.06 9.43 -14.37
CA PRO A 107 14.46 9.71 -14.73
C PRO A 107 14.64 10.03 -16.22
N LEU A 108 13.78 9.48 -17.09
CA LEU A 108 13.84 9.66 -18.54
C LEU A 108 13.25 11.01 -18.95
N THR A 109 12.33 11.55 -18.16
CA THR A 109 11.67 12.82 -18.44
C THR A 109 12.68 13.94 -18.76
N HIS A 110 13.75 14.07 -17.97
CA HIS A 110 14.78 15.10 -18.19
C HIS A 110 15.51 15.00 -19.53
N LYS A 111 15.50 13.83 -20.15
CA LYS A 111 16.10 13.62 -21.48
C LYS A 111 15.27 14.23 -22.60
N TYR A 112 13.95 14.22 -22.46
CA TYR A 112 13.00 14.58 -23.53
C TYR A 112 12.35 15.95 -23.31
N ILE A 113 12.44 16.51 -22.11
CA ILE A 113 11.93 17.85 -21.82
C ILE A 113 12.84 18.91 -22.44
N ALA A 114 12.26 19.83 -23.19
CA ALA A 114 12.95 21.04 -23.62
C ALA A 114 13.34 21.90 -22.41
N LYS A 115 14.46 22.63 -22.51
CA LYS A 115 14.99 23.44 -21.42
C LYS A 115 13.97 24.53 -21.03
N GLY A 116 13.25 24.31 -19.93
CA GLY A 116 12.21 25.22 -19.43
C GLY A 116 10.82 24.60 -19.27
N ASP A 117 10.55 23.44 -19.87
CA ASP A 117 9.34 22.66 -19.63
C ASP A 117 9.48 21.80 -18.36
N VAL A 118 8.38 21.68 -17.61
CA VAL A 118 8.36 20.99 -16.31
C VAL A 118 7.45 19.76 -16.30
N GLU A 119 6.71 19.51 -17.40
CA GLU A 119 5.77 18.38 -17.44
C GLU A 119 6.49 17.04 -17.64
N PRO A 120 6.28 16.09 -16.74
CA PRO A 120 6.87 14.76 -16.89
C PRO A 120 6.14 13.94 -17.97
N ILE A 121 6.79 12.85 -18.44
CA ILE A 121 6.19 11.89 -19.38
C ILE A 121 4.90 11.31 -18.78
N LEU A 122 4.96 10.89 -17.52
CA LEU A 122 3.82 10.44 -16.73
C LEU A 122 3.82 11.16 -15.37
N ALA A 123 2.64 11.58 -14.91
CA ALA A 123 2.46 12.17 -13.59
C ALA A 123 1.24 11.58 -12.87
N THR A 124 1.24 11.73 -11.55
CA THR A 124 0.05 11.43 -10.74
C THR A 124 -1.09 12.37 -11.11
N GLY A 125 -2.32 11.95 -10.82
CA GLY A 125 -3.46 12.87 -10.86
C GLY A 125 -3.35 14.01 -9.86
N ASP A 126 -4.32 14.93 -9.92
CA ASP A 126 -4.36 16.14 -9.08
C ASP A 126 -5.14 15.92 -7.79
N ASP A 127 -6.12 15.00 -7.77
CA ASP A 127 -6.92 14.70 -6.58
C ASP A 127 -6.08 13.85 -5.61
N LYS A 128 -5.22 14.50 -4.86
CA LYS A 128 -4.23 13.89 -3.96
C LYS A 128 -4.82 13.62 -2.58
N GLY A 129 -4.37 12.54 -1.99
CA GLY A 129 -4.79 12.12 -0.66
C GLY A 129 -3.92 10.98 -0.16
N VAL A 130 -4.46 10.24 0.78
CA VAL A 130 -3.80 9.08 1.36
C VAL A 130 -4.71 7.86 1.34
N MET A 131 -4.13 6.67 1.25
CA MET A 131 -4.78 5.44 1.68
C MET A 131 -4.38 5.16 3.13
N ILE A 132 -5.31 4.59 3.90
CA ILE A 132 -5.05 4.14 5.27
C ILE A 132 -4.87 2.64 5.27
N ILE A 133 -3.76 2.20 5.86
CA ILE A 133 -3.42 0.78 6.02
C ILE A 133 -3.24 0.50 7.50
N MET A 134 -3.78 -0.61 7.98
CA MET A 134 -3.71 -1.00 9.39
C MET A 134 -3.29 -2.46 9.57
N GLY A 135 -2.63 -2.73 10.71
CA GLY A 135 -2.34 -4.06 11.20
C GLY A 135 -1.07 -4.71 10.68
N GLY A 136 -0.11 -3.94 10.16
CA GLY A 136 1.19 -4.46 9.76
C GLY A 136 2.08 -4.83 10.95
N LYS A 137 2.61 -6.05 10.95
CA LYS A 137 3.57 -6.54 11.95
C LYS A 137 4.60 -7.48 11.32
N ARG A 138 5.86 -7.26 11.62
CA ARG A 138 6.94 -8.18 11.26
C ARG A 138 7.76 -8.56 12.47
N THR A 139 7.87 -9.86 12.74
CA THR A 139 8.73 -10.41 13.80
C THR A 139 9.33 -11.75 13.36
N LEU A 140 10.46 -12.11 13.97
CA LEU A 140 11.08 -13.42 13.73
C LEU A 140 10.19 -14.59 14.18
N LYS A 141 9.27 -14.36 15.14
CA LYS A 141 8.44 -15.41 15.74
C LYS A 141 7.22 -15.78 14.90
N ILE A 142 6.59 -14.78 14.26
CA ILE A 142 5.34 -14.96 13.51
C ILE A 142 5.45 -14.58 12.03
N GLY A 143 6.65 -14.15 11.55
CA GLY A 143 6.86 -13.68 10.21
C GLY A 143 6.22 -12.32 9.92
N ASP A 144 5.66 -12.15 8.73
CA ASP A 144 5.09 -10.91 8.26
C ASP A 144 3.55 -10.97 8.24
N LEU A 145 2.91 -10.12 9.05
CA LEU A 145 1.52 -9.74 8.87
C LEU A 145 1.51 -8.44 8.05
N PHE A 146 0.96 -8.49 6.84
CA PHE A 146 0.79 -7.27 6.05
C PHE A 146 -0.44 -6.49 6.53
N GLY A 147 -0.31 -5.17 6.57
CA GLY A 147 -1.44 -4.30 6.83
C GLY A 147 -2.48 -4.39 5.72
N SER A 148 -3.75 -4.30 6.10
CA SER A 148 -4.87 -4.23 5.17
C SER A 148 -5.21 -2.78 4.84
N VAL A 149 -5.60 -2.50 3.60
CA VAL A 149 -6.18 -1.21 3.22
C VAL A 149 -7.56 -1.12 3.86
N VAL A 150 -7.74 -0.20 4.78
CA VAL A 150 -9.03 0.02 5.48
C VAL A 150 -9.76 1.24 4.94
N VAL A 151 -9.04 2.23 4.42
CA VAL A 151 -9.61 3.36 3.66
C VAL A 151 -8.83 3.49 2.36
N PRO A 152 -9.43 3.19 1.20
CA PRO A 152 -8.72 3.24 -0.09
C PRO A 152 -8.26 4.65 -0.47
N PHE A 153 -9.02 5.66 -0.11
CA PHE A 153 -8.70 7.07 -0.37
C PHE A 153 -9.33 7.99 0.65
N MET A 154 -8.52 8.88 1.20
CA MET A 154 -8.92 9.98 2.06
C MET A 154 -8.21 11.23 1.59
N LYS A 155 -8.95 12.30 1.28
CA LYS A 155 -8.36 13.55 0.79
C LYS A 155 -7.43 14.13 1.85
N MET A 156 -6.31 14.74 1.43
CA MET A 156 -5.34 15.35 2.32
C MET A 156 -4.70 16.58 1.66
N GLU A 157 -5.47 17.65 1.59
CA GLU A 157 -5.01 18.94 1.03
C GLU A 157 -5.15 20.08 2.03
N THR A 158 -6.13 20.02 2.92
CA THR A 158 -6.45 21.07 3.88
C THR A 158 -6.18 20.64 5.32
N ALA A 159 -6.21 21.59 6.25
CA ALA A 159 -6.13 21.29 7.68
C ALA A 159 -7.33 20.44 8.15
N GLU A 160 -8.53 20.71 7.62
CA GLU A 160 -9.74 19.95 7.93
C GLU A 160 -9.65 18.48 7.44
N ASP A 161 -8.97 18.24 6.31
CA ASP A 161 -8.73 16.88 5.85
C ASP A 161 -7.76 16.14 6.79
N LEU A 162 -6.77 16.85 7.33
CA LEU A 162 -5.85 16.28 8.30
C LEU A 162 -6.56 15.94 9.62
N GLU A 163 -7.45 16.81 10.10
CA GLU A 163 -8.26 16.58 11.31
C GLU A 163 -9.06 15.27 11.21
N LYS A 164 -9.67 14.98 10.06
CA LYS A 164 -10.39 13.71 9.83
C LYS A 164 -9.49 12.48 9.94
N ILE A 165 -8.25 12.60 9.48
CA ILE A 165 -7.26 11.51 9.61
C ILE A 165 -6.85 11.35 11.07
N GLU A 166 -6.72 12.46 11.80
CA GLU A 166 -6.40 12.46 13.24
C GLU A 166 -7.57 11.90 14.06
N GLU A 167 -8.82 12.24 13.74
CA GLU A 167 -10.00 11.65 14.36
C GLU A 167 -10.02 10.13 14.19
N LEU A 168 -9.85 9.64 12.96
CA LEU A 168 -9.79 8.19 12.71
C LEU A 168 -8.63 7.53 13.47
N ALA A 169 -7.48 8.19 13.54
CA ALA A 169 -6.35 7.67 14.29
C ALA A 169 -6.63 7.64 15.80
N GLY A 170 -7.40 8.60 16.33
CA GLY A 170 -7.92 8.63 17.71
C GLY A 170 -8.80 7.43 17.98
N GLU A 171 -9.82 7.18 17.15
CA GLU A 171 -10.71 6.01 17.27
C GLU A 171 -9.92 4.68 17.28
N VAL A 172 -8.85 4.59 16.48
CA VAL A 172 -7.99 3.39 16.49
C VAL A 172 -7.20 3.26 17.79
N ILE A 173 -6.71 4.37 18.35
CA ILE A 173 -6.00 4.37 19.63
C ILE A 173 -6.94 3.91 20.76
N ASP A 174 -8.13 4.48 20.83
CA ASP A 174 -9.12 4.17 21.85
C ASP A 174 -9.59 2.71 21.74
N PHE A 175 -9.93 2.27 20.55
CA PHE A 175 -10.32 0.88 20.32
C PHE A 175 -9.18 -0.11 20.67
N PHE A 176 -7.95 0.23 20.32
CA PHE A 176 -6.78 -0.59 20.68
C PHE A 176 -6.55 -0.62 22.20
N ALA A 177 -6.71 0.51 22.87
CA ALA A 177 -6.54 0.60 24.34
C ALA A 177 -7.57 -0.28 25.07
N GLU A 178 -8.80 -0.33 24.59
CA GLU A 178 -9.89 -1.10 25.20
C GLU A 178 -9.88 -2.59 24.87
N ASN A 179 -9.44 -2.98 23.67
CA ASN A 179 -9.64 -4.32 23.14
C ASN A 179 -8.37 -5.15 22.98
N ALA A 180 -7.18 -4.53 22.95
CA ALA A 180 -5.93 -5.26 22.79
C ALA A 180 -5.52 -5.99 24.09
N LEU A 181 -4.97 -7.18 23.93
CA LEU A 181 -4.37 -7.93 25.01
C LEU A 181 -2.95 -7.43 25.31
N GLU A 182 -2.43 -7.77 26.49
CA GLU A 182 -1.06 -7.44 26.84
C GLU A 182 -0.07 -8.03 25.82
N HIS A 183 0.84 -7.19 25.33
CA HIS A 183 1.82 -7.51 24.27
C HIS A 183 1.23 -7.82 22.88
N GLU A 184 -0.06 -7.60 22.65
CA GLU A 184 -0.72 -7.75 21.36
C GLU A 184 -0.55 -6.48 20.49
N ARG A 185 -0.26 -6.67 19.21
CA ARG A 185 -0.24 -5.59 18.20
C ARG A 185 -1.57 -5.54 17.47
N THR A 186 -1.89 -4.38 16.87
CA THR A 186 -3.16 -4.18 16.13
C THR A 186 -3.41 -5.27 15.09
N GLY A 187 -2.38 -5.73 14.38
CA GLY A 187 -2.51 -6.80 13.40
C GLY A 187 -2.95 -8.14 14.02
N GLU A 188 -2.42 -8.49 15.19
CA GLU A 188 -2.80 -9.69 15.92
C GLU A 188 -4.21 -9.55 16.51
N MET A 189 -4.53 -8.37 17.03
CA MET A 189 -5.87 -8.05 17.50
C MET A 189 -6.91 -8.23 16.39
N ILE A 190 -6.64 -7.69 15.18
CA ILE A 190 -7.51 -7.86 14.02
C ILE A 190 -7.69 -9.33 13.65
N GLU A 191 -6.63 -10.15 13.69
CA GLU A 191 -6.73 -11.59 13.45
C GLU A 191 -7.59 -12.30 14.51
N ARG A 192 -7.51 -11.87 15.75
CA ARG A 192 -8.26 -12.47 16.88
C ARG A 192 -9.74 -12.08 16.87
N ILE A 193 -10.06 -10.79 16.68
CA ILE A 193 -11.46 -10.30 16.75
C ILE A 193 -12.17 -10.29 15.40
N GLY A 194 -11.43 -10.39 14.30
CA GLY A 194 -11.91 -10.28 12.93
C GLY A 194 -11.90 -8.85 12.38
N LEU A 195 -11.64 -8.73 11.08
CA LEU A 195 -11.53 -7.42 10.41
C LEU A 195 -12.86 -6.63 10.45
N VAL A 196 -14.00 -7.32 10.30
CA VAL A 196 -15.33 -6.67 10.34
C VAL A 196 -15.57 -6.00 11.69
N ASN A 197 -15.40 -6.76 12.79
CA ASN A 197 -15.60 -6.23 14.13
C ASN A 197 -14.65 -5.05 14.44
N PHE A 198 -13.41 -5.13 13.90
CA PHE A 198 -12.45 -4.03 14.05
C PHE A 198 -12.90 -2.78 13.30
N LEU A 199 -13.33 -2.90 12.03
CA LEU A 199 -13.77 -1.78 11.21
C LEU A 199 -15.02 -1.11 11.80
N GLU A 200 -16.02 -1.90 12.20
CA GLU A 200 -17.23 -1.38 12.86
C GLU A 200 -16.87 -0.69 14.19
N GLY A 201 -15.93 -1.25 14.94
CA GLY A 201 -15.49 -0.70 16.23
C GLY A 201 -14.77 0.65 16.13
N ILE A 202 -14.13 0.95 15.00
CA ILE A 202 -13.50 2.25 14.71
C ILE A 202 -14.36 3.15 13.81
N GLY A 203 -15.66 2.83 13.65
CA GLY A 203 -16.62 3.66 12.92
C GLY A 203 -16.46 3.65 11.39
N ILE A 204 -15.82 2.64 10.82
CA ILE A 204 -15.68 2.49 9.35
C ILE A 204 -16.75 1.55 8.83
N ASP A 205 -17.52 2.01 7.84
CA ASP A 205 -18.46 1.18 7.11
C ASP A 205 -17.74 0.08 6.33
N VAL A 206 -18.17 -1.16 6.51
CA VAL A 206 -17.53 -2.32 5.88
C VAL A 206 -17.93 -2.44 4.42
N ASP A 207 -16.97 -2.21 3.50
CA ASP A 207 -17.18 -2.49 2.08
C ASP A 207 -16.96 -4.00 1.82
N PRO A 208 -17.90 -4.69 1.12
CA PRO A 208 -17.73 -6.09 0.74
C PRO A 208 -16.41 -6.40 0.04
N ASN A 209 -15.82 -5.48 -0.69
CA ASN A 209 -14.52 -5.65 -1.34
C ASN A 209 -13.36 -5.75 -0.34
N MET A 210 -13.49 -5.24 0.88
CA MET A 210 -12.47 -5.35 1.92
C MET A 210 -12.40 -6.76 2.51
N ILE A 211 -13.52 -7.51 2.47
CA ILE A 211 -13.66 -8.82 3.09
C ILE A 211 -13.72 -9.98 2.10
N ASN A 212 -13.97 -9.73 0.82
CA ASN A 212 -14.00 -10.76 -0.24
C ASN A 212 -12.62 -11.37 -0.55
N SER A 213 -11.56 -10.62 -0.27
CA SER A 213 -10.19 -11.13 -0.38
C SER A 213 -9.69 -11.38 1.03
N THR A 214 -9.36 -12.63 1.32
CA THR A 214 -8.65 -12.97 2.54
C THR A 214 -7.46 -12.03 2.69
N ARG A 215 -7.31 -11.44 3.85
CA ARG A 215 -6.12 -10.69 4.21
C ARG A 215 -4.92 -11.59 3.92
N THR A 216 -4.23 -11.34 2.82
CA THR A 216 -3.03 -12.06 2.45
C THR A 216 -1.90 -11.67 3.39
N SER A 217 -1.84 -12.36 4.50
CA SER A 217 -0.61 -12.52 5.24
C SER A 217 0.21 -13.56 4.46
N SER A 218 1.51 -13.33 4.29
CA SER A 218 2.44 -14.38 3.89
C SER A 218 2.45 -15.52 4.93
N TYR A 219 1.68 -15.39 5.95
CA TYR A 219 1.40 -16.30 7.05
C TYR A 219 -0.07 -16.70 7.06
N VAL A 220 -0.62 -17.01 5.91
CA VAL A 220 -1.75 -17.92 5.90
C VAL A 220 -1.17 -19.27 6.36
N ARG A 221 -1.29 -19.59 7.64
CA ARG A 221 -1.25 -20.96 8.07
C ARG A 221 -2.40 -21.64 7.34
N MET A 222 -2.08 -22.33 6.30
CA MET A 222 -2.97 -23.33 5.76
C MET A 222 -3.14 -24.36 6.88
N ASP A 223 -4.34 -24.85 7.10
CA ASP A 223 -4.62 -25.81 8.17
C ASP A 223 -3.72 -27.05 8.10
N ASP A 224 -3.15 -27.31 6.93
CA ASP A 224 -2.21 -28.41 6.62
C ASP A 224 -0.73 -27.98 6.53
N TRP A 225 -0.38 -26.74 6.92
CA TRP A 225 1.00 -26.23 6.84
C TRP A 225 2.01 -27.11 7.58
N ASP A 226 1.64 -27.58 8.75
CA ASP A 226 2.53 -28.43 9.55
C ASP A 226 2.74 -29.79 8.86
N GLU A 227 1.71 -30.35 8.19
CA GLU A 227 1.81 -31.58 7.40
C GLU A 227 2.64 -31.38 6.11
N GLU A 228 2.47 -30.25 5.43
CA GLU A 228 3.27 -29.91 4.26
C GLU A 228 4.74 -29.66 4.60
N ALA A 229 5.01 -29.01 5.71
CA ALA A 229 6.37 -28.82 6.20
C ALA A 229 7.05 -30.15 6.50
N VAL A 230 6.35 -31.10 7.14
CA VAL A 230 6.87 -32.45 7.39
C VAL A 230 7.19 -33.17 6.08
N LYS A 231 6.27 -33.19 5.12
CA LYS A 231 6.48 -33.79 3.79
C LYS A 231 7.67 -33.17 3.06
N TRP A 232 7.86 -31.84 3.17
CA TRP A 232 8.99 -31.17 2.55
C TRP A 232 10.33 -31.63 3.16
N PHE A 233 10.40 -31.78 4.47
CA PHE A 233 11.61 -32.25 5.16
C PHE A 233 11.91 -33.73 4.85
N GLU A 234 10.89 -34.57 4.77
CA GLU A 234 11.03 -35.99 4.41
C GLU A 234 11.56 -36.15 2.98
N ASN A 235 10.95 -35.45 2.00
CA ASN A 235 11.40 -35.45 0.60
C ASN A 235 12.85 -34.94 0.45
N LYS A 236 13.25 -33.96 1.25
CA LYS A 236 14.62 -33.44 1.23
C LYS A 236 15.61 -34.41 1.86
N ALA A 237 15.21 -35.17 2.86
CA ALA A 237 16.05 -36.22 3.46
C ALA A 237 16.29 -37.36 2.47
N GLU A 238 15.25 -37.79 1.73
CA GLU A 238 15.34 -38.84 0.70
C GLU A 238 16.20 -38.38 -0.51
N ALA A 239 16.13 -37.09 -0.90
CA ALA A 239 16.94 -36.56 -2.00
C ALA A 239 18.43 -36.43 -1.68
N ASN A 240 18.83 -36.49 -0.40
CA ASN A 240 20.21 -36.41 0.08
C ASN A 240 20.79 -37.74 0.55
N ALA A 241 20.01 -38.83 0.47
CA ALA A 241 20.41 -40.20 0.80
C ALA A 241 20.84 -40.98 -0.46
#